data_87f27f99b520e73c36c2353e21bc73f4
#
_entry.id   87f27f99b520e73c36c2353e21bc73f4
#
_cell.length_a   1.000
_cell.length_b   1.000
_cell.length_c   1.000
_cell.angle_alpha   90.00
_cell.angle_beta   90.00
_cell.angle_gamma   90.00
#
_symmetry.space_group_name_H-M   'P 1'
#
loop_
_entity.id
_entity.type
_entity.pdbx_description
1 polymer ?
#
loop_
_entity_poly.entity_id
_entity_poly.type
_entity_poly.pdbx_seq_one_letter_code
_entity_poly.pdbx_strand_id
1 'polypeptide(L)'
;MKIRRVMAVMLSLLMIAGVFCMPTAFAATGNFFEEEAAALDQRAYDGDDLGAVYTPESTTFKVWAPTASDVKLNLYTTGSDSEEGAAKISTTDMTYTEENGIWAATVEGDQKNVYYTYSVTNDGTTREVVDVYAKAVGVNGDRGMVVDLDSTDPEGWEDDNYVLVQNQTDASVWEVHVKDFSYDPESGISEANRGKYLAFTETGTTYKSEGKYKTGIDYLKELGVKYVHINPFYDFGSIDETGDDTQFNWGYDPKNYNVP
;
A
#
# COMPACT_ATOMS: atom_id res chain seq x y z
N MET A 1 62.58 10.04 18.23
CA MET A 1 61.48 10.96 18.60
C MET A 1 61.09 11.92 17.48
N LYS A 2 62.00 12.35 16.58
CA LYS A 2 61.68 13.34 15.47
C LYS A 2 60.87 12.72 14.32
N ILE A 3 61.06 11.48 13.96
CA ILE A 3 60.33 10.81 12.82
C ILE A 3 58.85 10.61 13.12
N ARG A 4 58.46 10.27 14.37
CA ARG A 4 57.02 10.08 14.73
C ARG A 4 56.21 11.41 14.70
N ARG A 5 56.87 12.55 14.96
CA ARG A 5 56.23 13.87 14.89
C ARG A 5 55.99 14.32 13.44
N VAL A 6 56.92 14.01 12.51
CA VAL A 6 56.80 14.33 11.10
C VAL A 6 55.69 13.50 10.44
N MET A 7 55.57 12.20 10.78
CA MET A 7 54.44 11.34 10.30
C MET A 7 53.10 11.81 10.81
N ALA A 8 53.00 12.25 12.07
CA ALA A 8 51.73 12.74 12.62
C ALA A 8 51.26 14.03 11.96
N VAL A 9 52.20 14.95 11.61
CA VAL A 9 51.91 16.18 10.90
C VAL A 9 51.53 15.93 9.45
N MET A 10 52.15 14.95 8.76
CA MET A 10 51.74 14.56 7.39
C MET A 10 50.38 13.89 7.34
N LEU A 11 50.04 13.05 8.34
CA LEU A 11 48.70 12.43 8.40
C LEU A 11 47.61 13.45 8.68
N SER A 12 47.86 14.45 9.52
CA SER A 12 46.88 15.52 9.79
C SER A 12 46.70 16.45 8.59
N LEU A 13 47.78 16.75 7.84
CA LEU A 13 47.70 17.51 6.60
C LEU A 13 46.94 16.76 5.47
N LEU A 14 47.11 15.45 5.38
CA LEU A 14 46.33 14.60 4.44
C LEU A 14 44.84 14.53 4.82
N MET A 15 44.49 14.51 6.10
CA MET A 15 43.07 14.56 6.52
C MET A 15 42.45 15.95 6.26
N ILE A 16 43.19 17.01 6.43
CA ILE A 16 42.70 18.36 6.14
C ILE A 16 42.53 18.59 4.63
N ALA A 17 43.43 18.07 3.79
CA ALA A 17 43.28 18.13 2.33
C ALA A 17 42.10 17.27 1.83
N GLY A 18 41.79 16.13 2.48
CA GLY A 18 40.65 15.29 2.14
C GLY A 18 39.31 15.91 2.49
N VAL A 19 39.25 16.77 3.53
CA VAL A 19 38.01 17.45 3.94
C VAL A 19 37.70 18.68 3.04
N PHE A 20 38.72 19.29 2.42
CA PHE A 20 38.50 20.44 1.53
C PHE A 20 38.19 20.06 0.05
N CYS A 21 38.33 18.81 -0.35
CA CYS A 21 37.98 18.36 -1.71
C CYS A 21 36.55 17.78 -1.82
N MET A 22 35.77 17.69 -0.73
CA MET A 22 34.40 17.15 -0.78
C MET A 22 33.25 18.18 -0.94
N PRO A 23 33.43 19.52 -0.81
CA PRO A 23 32.27 20.40 -0.90
C PRO A 23 31.71 20.62 -2.31
N THR A 24 32.54 20.44 -3.37
CA THR A 24 32.10 20.77 -4.71
C THR A 24 31.30 19.69 -5.42
N ALA A 25 31.47 18.42 -5.05
CA ALA A 25 30.68 17.34 -5.62
C ALA A 25 29.27 17.24 -5.01
N PHE A 26 29.11 17.57 -3.72
CA PHE A 26 27.81 17.59 -3.06
C PHE A 26 26.96 18.82 -3.42
N ALA A 27 27.59 19.96 -3.69
CA ALA A 27 26.85 21.17 -4.12
C ALA A 27 26.36 21.06 -5.57
N ALA A 28 27.10 20.32 -6.45
CA ALA A 28 26.66 20.09 -7.81
C ALA A 28 25.51 19.09 -7.91
N THR A 29 25.41 18.12 -6.98
CA THR A 29 24.28 17.18 -6.94
C THR A 29 23.00 17.80 -6.37
N GLY A 30 23.09 18.79 -5.47
CA GLY A 30 21.93 19.48 -4.91
C GLY A 30 21.14 20.24 -5.97
N ASN A 31 21.82 21.02 -6.82
CA ASN A 31 21.16 21.78 -7.88
C ASN A 31 20.53 20.89 -8.97
N PHE A 32 21.16 19.76 -9.28
CA PHE A 32 20.62 18.81 -10.26
C PHE A 32 19.30 18.22 -9.81
N PHE A 33 19.21 17.76 -8.56
CA PHE A 33 17.96 17.21 -8.03
C PHE A 33 16.87 18.28 -7.86
N GLU A 34 17.20 19.50 -7.50
CA GLU A 34 16.24 20.61 -7.41
C GLU A 34 15.68 21.01 -8.77
N GLU A 35 16.53 21.07 -9.81
CA GLU A 35 16.10 21.38 -11.18
C GLU A 35 15.23 20.27 -11.77
N GLU A 36 15.59 19.02 -11.53
CA GLU A 36 14.82 17.84 -11.99
C GLU A 36 13.47 17.74 -11.26
N ALA A 37 13.46 17.95 -9.95
CA ALA A 37 12.22 17.99 -9.16
C ALA A 37 11.29 19.11 -9.65
N ALA A 38 11.80 20.31 -9.88
CA ALA A 38 11.01 21.43 -10.39
C ALA A 38 10.46 21.16 -11.81
N ALA A 39 11.19 20.42 -12.65
CA ALA A 39 10.72 20.02 -13.98
C ALA A 39 9.61 18.95 -13.89
N LEU A 40 9.66 18.07 -12.88
CA LEU A 40 8.60 17.08 -12.63
C LEU A 40 7.35 17.74 -12.04
N ASP A 41 7.50 18.73 -11.15
CA ASP A 41 6.39 19.48 -10.57
C ASP A 41 5.55 20.20 -11.64
N GLN A 42 6.17 20.62 -12.74
CA GLN A 42 5.46 21.22 -13.89
C GLN A 42 4.59 20.22 -14.66
N ARG A 43 4.77 18.93 -14.44
CA ARG A 43 3.98 17.83 -14.99
C ARG A 43 3.09 17.16 -13.94
N ALA A 44 2.85 17.83 -12.81
CA ALA A 44 1.95 17.34 -11.80
C ALA A 44 0.54 17.12 -12.40
N TYR A 45 -0.08 16.02 -12.00
CA TYR A 45 -1.43 15.69 -12.44
C TYR A 45 -2.41 15.95 -11.29
N ASP A 46 -3.40 16.80 -11.53
CA ASP A 46 -4.40 17.21 -10.53
C ASP A 46 -5.70 16.40 -10.61
N GLY A 47 -5.79 15.40 -11.52
CA GLY A 47 -6.96 14.53 -11.64
C GLY A 47 -7.04 13.51 -10.49
N ASP A 48 -8.25 13.02 -10.26
CA ASP A 48 -8.61 12.05 -9.22
C ASP A 48 -8.82 10.62 -9.78
N ASP A 49 -8.40 10.38 -11.03
CA ASP A 49 -8.67 9.18 -11.80
C ASP A 49 -7.41 8.36 -12.14
N LEU A 50 -6.35 8.46 -11.30
CA LEU A 50 -5.20 7.56 -11.38
C LEU A 50 -5.57 6.15 -10.88
N GLY A 51 -4.89 5.15 -11.45
CA GLY A 51 -5.21 3.74 -11.22
C GLY A 51 -6.18 3.19 -12.25
N ALA A 52 -6.97 2.19 -11.86
CA ALA A 52 -8.01 1.59 -12.68
C ALA A 52 -9.36 2.22 -12.36
N VAL A 53 -9.92 2.95 -13.32
CA VAL A 53 -11.29 3.50 -13.25
C VAL A 53 -12.22 2.58 -14.03
N TYR A 54 -13.05 1.86 -13.29
CA TYR A 54 -13.92 0.81 -13.79
C TYR A 54 -15.32 1.32 -14.14
N THR A 55 -15.84 0.82 -15.24
CA THR A 55 -17.28 0.73 -15.53
C THR A 55 -17.59 -0.63 -16.15
N PRO A 56 -18.86 -1.09 -16.18
CA PRO A 56 -19.18 -2.36 -16.83
C PRO A 56 -18.87 -2.39 -18.35
N GLU A 57 -18.80 -1.23 -18.99
CA GLU A 57 -18.52 -1.10 -20.42
C GLU A 57 -17.03 -1.07 -20.73
N SER A 58 -16.21 -0.52 -19.82
CA SER A 58 -14.76 -0.37 -20.02
C SER A 58 -14.03 -0.05 -18.72
N THR A 59 -12.72 -0.28 -18.71
CA THR A 59 -11.83 0.19 -17.65
C THR A 59 -10.72 1.04 -18.23
N THR A 60 -10.54 2.24 -17.69
CA THR A 60 -9.43 3.12 -18.04
C THR A 60 -8.34 3.02 -16.97
N PHE A 61 -7.13 2.70 -17.42
CA PHE A 61 -5.94 2.60 -16.56
C PHE A 61 -5.07 3.82 -16.79
N LYS A 62 -4.69 4.51 -15.71
CA LYS A 62 -3.81 5.68 -15.76
C LYS A 62 -2.71 5.59 -14.71
N VAL A 63 -1.48 5.91 -15.12
CA VAL A 63 -0.34 6.02 -14.21
C VAL A 63 0.48 7.26 -14.52
N TRP A 64 0.88 7.98 -13.49
CA TRP A 64 1.81 9.10 -13.62
C TRP A 64 3.24 8.57 -13.61
N ALA A 65 3.89 8.62 -14.77
CA ALA A 65 5.28 8.17 -14.94
C ALA A 65 6.00 9.08 -15.94
N PRO A 66 6.25 10.35 -15.57
CA PRO A 66 6.73 11.41 -16.49
C PRO A 66 8.15 11.16 -17.01
N THR A 67 8.94 10.29 -16.37
CA THR A 67 10.31 9.93 -16.77
C THR A 67 10.38 8.63 -17.57
N ALA A 68 9.27 7.90 -17.66
CA ALA A 68 9.24 6.64 -18.39
C ALA A 68 9.33 6.88 -19.91
N SER A 69 10.13 6.06 -20.59
CA SER A 69 10.23 6.06 -22.05
C SER A 69 9.21 5.14 -22.73
N ASP A 70 8.64 4.18 -22.00
CA ASP A 70 7.59 3.27 -22.44
C ASP A 70 6.84 2.71 -21.24
N VAL A 71 5.51 2.59 -21.36
CA VAL A 71 4.66 1.93 -20.37
C VAL A 71 3.65 1.03 -21.08
N LYS A 72 3.52 -0.20 -20.59
CA LYS A 72 2.54 -1.17 -21.09
C LYS A 72 1.67 -1.66 -19.94
N LEU A 73 0.39 -1.81 -20.21
CA LEU A 73 -0.57 -2.46 -19.34
C LEU A 73 -0.54 -3.97 -19.59
N ASN A 74 -0.36 -4.77 -18.54
CA ASN A 74 -0.49 -6.22 -18.58
C ASN A 74 -1.75 -6.63 -17.82
N LEU A 75 -2.58 -7.51 -18.40
CA LEU A 75 -3.76 -8.09 -17.75
C LEU A 75 -3.54 -9.57 -17.46
N TYR A 76 -4.11 -10.05 -16.35
CA TYR A 76 -3.94 -11.41 -15.85
C TYR A 76 -5.25 -12.00 -15.33
N THR A 77 -5.32 -13.33 -15.33
CA THR A 77 -6.46 -14.08 -14.79
C THR A 77 -6.46 -14.19 -13.27
N THR A 78 -5.28 -14.07 -12.63
CA THR A 78 -5.07 -14.29 -11.19
C THR A 78 -4.18 -13.19 -10.58
N GLY A 79 -4.21 -13.07 -9.27
CA GLY A 79 -3.42 -12.10 -8.51
C GLY A 79 -1.93 -12.41 -8.42
N SER A 80 -1.54 -13.67 -8.60
CA SER A 80 -0.15 -14.12 -8.56
C SER A 80 0.10 -15.27 -9.54
N ASP A 81 1.36 -15.46 -9.95
CA ASP A 81 1.76 -16.61 -10.75
C ASP A 81 1.73 -17.94 -9.98
N SER A 82 1.62 -17.89 -8.66
CA SER A 82 1.52 -19.07 -7.80
C SER A 82 0.10 -19.69 -7.77
N GLU A 83 -0.91 -18.99 -8.26
CA GLU A 83 -2.29 -19.45 -8.24
C GLU A 83 -2.61 -20.38 -9.42
N GLU A 84 -3.52 -21.34 -9.18
CA GLU A 84 -3.99 -22.24 -10.24
C GLU A 84 -4.72 -21.45 -11.34
N GLY A 85 -4.37 -21.71 -12.58
CA GLY A 85 -4.93 -21.01 -13.75
C GLY A 85 -4.30 -19.65 -14.04
N ALA A 86 -3.16 -19.33 -13.40
CA ALA A 86 -2.43 -18.10 -13.66
C ALA A 86 -2.03 -18.00 -15.14
N ALA A 87 -2.47 -16.95 -15.78
CA ALA A 87 -2.13 -16.64 -17.18
C ALA A 87 -2.18 -15.15 -17.46
N LYS A 88 -1.27 -14.69 -18.32
CA LYS A 88 -1.36 -13.35 -18.90
C LYS A 88 -2.43 -13.32 -19.99
N ILE A 89 -3.42 -12.44 -19.86
CA ILE A 89 -4.51 -12.27 -20.82
C ILE A 89 -4.01 -11.45 -22.03
N SER A 90 -3.38 -10.30 -21.75
CA SER A 90 -2.93 -9.37 -22.78
C SER A 90 -1.81 -8.46 -22.28
N THR A 91 -1.13 -7.83 -23.26
CA THR A 91 -0.27 -6.66 -23.03
C THR A 91 -0.69 -5.59 -24.02
N THR A 92 -0.94 -4.38 -23.55
CA THR A 92 -1.41 -3.23 -24.32
C THR A 92 -0.45 -2.05 -24.16
N ASP A 93 -0.02 -1.44 -25.24
CA ASP A 93 0.77 -0.21 -25.18
C ASP A 93 -0.08 0.94 -24.62
N MET A 94 0.48 1.71 -23.70
CA MET A 94 -0.21 2.88 -23.14
C MET A 94 0.18 4.14 -23.92
N THR A 95 -0.73 5.10 -23.95
CA THR A 95 -0.53 6.40 -24.62
C THR A 95 -0.01 7.42 -23.62
N TYR A 96 1.09 8.08 -23.95
CA TYR A 96 1.70 9.14 -23.15
C TYR A 96 1.12 10.51 -23.44
N THR A 97 0.86 11.29 -22.41
CA THR A 97 0.49 12.71 -22.49
C THR A 97 1.63 13.54 -21.87
N GLU A 98 2.36 14.27 -22.73
CA GLU A 98 3.57 15.00 -22.32
C GLU A 98 3.29 16.14 -21.35
N GLU A 99 2.11 16.78 -21.46
CA GLU A 99 1.72 17.93 -20.67
C GLU A 99 1.66 17.62 -19.16
N ASN A 100 1.22 16.42 -18.81
CA ASN A 100 0.98 16.03 -17.42
C ASN A 100 1.67 14.72 -17.01
N GLY A 101 2.50 14.13 -17.88
CA GLY A 101 3.28 12.93 -17.55
C GLY A 101 2.48 11.65 -17.38
N ILE A 102 1.23 11.62 -17.86
CA ILE A 102 0.32 10.48 -17.72
C ILE A 102 0.47 9.49 -18.87
N TRP A 103 0.50 8.22 -18.51
CA TRP A 103 0.29 7.09 -19.42
C TRP A 103 -1.10 6.53 -19.20
N ALA A 104 -1.85 6.31 -20.28
CA ALA A 104 -3.23 5.84 -20.22
C ALA A 104 -3.52 4.76 -21.25
N ALA A 105 -4.40 3.82 -20.88
CA ALA A 105 -5.00 2.84 -21.78
C ALA A 105 -6.44 2.55 -21.35
N THR A 106 -7.35 2.34 -22.31
CA THR A 106 -8.71 1.91 -22.04
C THR A 106 -8.90 0.51 -22.62
N VAL A 107 -9.51 -0.37 -21.84
CA VAL A 107 -9.85 -1.73 -22.23
C VAL A 107 -11.37 -1.86 -22.23
N GLU A 108 -11.93 -2.20 -23.38
CA GLU A 108 -13.37 -2.36 -23.57
C GLU A 108 -13.90 -3.64 -22.91
N GLY A 109 -15.14 -3.60 -22.45
CA GLY A 109 -15.83 -4.68 -21.77
C GLY A 109 -15.61 -4.71 -20.27
N ASP A 110 -16.33 -5.59 -19.61
CA ASP A 110 -16.29 -5.75 -18.15
C ASP A 110 -14.97 -6.38 -17.70
N GLN A 111 -14.13 -5.58 -17.03
CA GLN A 111 -12.84 -6.01 -16.49
C GLN A 111 -12.91 -6.26 -14.97
N LYS A 112 -14.07 -6.28 -14.34
CA LYS A 112 -14.20 -6.55 -12.90
C LYS A 112 -13.48 -7.84 -12.51
N ASN A 113 -12.67 -7.77 -11.45
CA ASN A 113 -11.84 -8.87 -10.94
C ASN A 113 -10.70 -9.33 -11.87
N VAL A 114 -10.41 -8.61 -12.93
CA VAL A 114 -9.20 -8.82 -13.73
C VAL A 114 -8.00 -8.20 -12.99
N TYR A 115 -6.88 -8.92 -12.99
CA TYR A 115 -5.65 -8.43 -12.36
C TYR A 115 -4.74 -7.75 -13.36
N TYR A 116 -3.91 -6.80 -12.89
CA TYR A 116 -3.06 -6.02 -13.78
C TYR A 116 -1.76 -5.56 -13.14
N THR A 117 -0.78 -5.29 -14.00
CA THR A 117 0.49 -4.63 -13.67
C THR A 117 0.86 -3.65 -14.79
N TYR A 118 1.87 -2.82 -14.53
CA TYR A 118 2.51 -2.03 -15.56
C TYR A 118 3.93 -2.53 -15.84
N SER A 119 4.30 -2.65 -17.12
CA SER A 119 5.70 -2.75 -17.54
C SER A 119 6.22 -1.35 -17.82
N VAL A 120 7.08 -0.82 -16.97
CA VAL A 120 7.61 0.55 -17.04
C VAL A 120 9.07 0.51 -17.45
N THR A 121 9.43 1.28 -18.48
CA THR A 121 10.81 1.39 -18.97
C THR A 121 11.39 2.75 -18.61
N ASN A 122 12.41 2.74 -17.75
CA ASN A 122 13.22 3.90 -17.39
C ASN A 122 14.70 3.59 -17.67
N ASP A 123 15.42 4.55 -18.26
CA ASP A 123 16.87 4.42 -18.54
C ASP A 123 17.23 3.11 -19.26
N GLY A 124 16.38 2.71 -20.21
CA GLY A 124 16.56 1.48 -20.98
C GLY A 124 16.32 0.18 -20.20
N THR A 125 15.85 0.26 -18.95
CA THR A 125 15.51 -0.91 -18.15
C THR A 125 14.01 -1.01 -17.96
N THR A 126 13.41 -2.13 -18.37
CA THR A 126 11.98 -2.43 -18.13
C THR A 126 11.81 -3.22 -16.87
N ARG A 127 10.86 -2.79 -16.03
CA ARG A 127 10.41 -3.51 -14.83
C ARG A 127 8.90 -3.65 -14.86
N GLU A 128 8.43 -4.83 -14.46
CA GLU A 128 7.01 -5.04 -14.19
C GLU A 128 6.74 -4.67 -12.74
N VAL A 129 5.73 -3.82 -12.52
CA VAL A 129 5.42 -3.23 -11.21
C VAL A 129 3.92 -3.22 -10.96
N VAL A 130 3.53 -3.29 -9.69
CA VAL A 130 2.15 -3.07 -9.25
C VAL A 130 1.84 -1.58 -9.34
N ASP A 131 0.59 -1.27 -9.60
CA ASP A 131 0.10 0.11 -9.61
C ASP A 131 0.07 0.69 -8.20
N VAL A 132 0.75 1.81 -8.00
CA VAL A 132 0.76 2.53 -6.71
C VAL A 132 -0.61 3.14 -6.36
N TYR A 133 -1.52 3.23 -7.32
CA TYR A 133 -2.89 3.69 -7.16
C TYR A 133 -3.92 2.56 -7.15
N ALA A 134 -3.48 1.30 -7.08
CA ALA A 134 -4.39 0.16 -6.98
C ALA A 134 -5.34 0.32 -5.79
N LYS A 135 -6.62 0.01 -5.99
CA LYS A 135 -7.67 0.03 -4.95
C LYS A 135 -7.85 -1.36 -4.31
N ALA A 136 -7.41 -2.39 -5.00
CA ALA A 136 -7.38 -3.75 -4.53
C ALA A 136 -6.18 -4.47 -5.17
N VAL A 137 -5.66 -5.49 -4.51
CA VAL A 137 -4.56 -6.33 -5.00
C VAL A 137 -4.91 -7.81 -4.90
N GLY A 138 -4.18 -8.63 -5.61
CA GLY A 138 -4.27 -10.08 -5.50
C GLY A 138 -3.31 -10.65 -4.46
N VAL A 139 -3.27 -11.96 -4.39
CA VAL A 139 -2.44 -12.74 -3.47
C VAL A 139 -1.01 -12.22 -3.42
N ASN A 140 -0.50 -12.05 -2.20
CA ASN A 140 0.83 -11.53 -1.90
C ASN A 140 1.07 -10.11 -2.45
N GLY A 141 0.04 -9.38 -2.85
CA GLY A 141 0.16 -8.03 -3.40
C GLY A 141 0.94 -7.96 -4.72
N ASP A 142 0.96 -9.03 -5.52
CA ASP A 142 1.79 -9.10 -6.72
C ASP A 142 1.18 -8.38 -7.92
N ARG A 143 -0.15 -8.18 -7.93
CA ARG A 143 -0.90 -7.51 -9.01
C ARG A 143 -2.02 -6.67 -8.45
N GLY A 144 -2.26 -5.49 -9.03
CA GLY A 144 -3.49 -4.74 -8.80
C GLY A 144 -4.70 -5.52 -9.31
N MET A 145 -5.87 -5.30 -8.73
CA MET A 145 -7.14 -5.86 -9.19
C MET A 145 -8.12 -4.76 -9.55
N VAL A 146 -8.81 -4.92 -10.66
CA VAL A 146 -9.93 -4.05 -11.03
C VAL A 146 -11.11 -4.34 -10.12
N VAL A 147 -11.51 -3.37 -9.32
CA VAL A 147 -12.59 -3.50 -8.36
C VAL A 147 -13.71 -2.50 -8.65
N ASP A 148 -14.93 -2.97 -8.51
CA ASP A 148 -16.13 -2.16 -8.47
C ASP A 148 -16.41 -1.83 -6.99
N LEU A 149 -15.96 -0.65 -6.54
CA LEU A 149 -16.04 -0.25 -5.13
C LEU A 149 -17.49 -0.15 -4.64
N ASP A 150 -18.42 0.33 -5.47
CA ASP A 150 -19.84 0.44 -5.10
C ASP A 150 -20.44 -0.93 -4.74
N SER A 151 -19.92 -2.00 -5.36
CA SER A 151 -20.35 -3.37 -5.04
C SER A 151 -19.77 -3.93 -3.74
N THR A 152 -18.85 -3.23 -3.10
CA THR A 152 -18.22 -3.64 -1.83
C THR A 152 -18.90 -3.03 -0.61
N ASP A 153 -19.77 -2.04 -0.80
CA ASP A 153 -20.47 -1.36 0.28
C ASP A 153 -21.42 -2.31 1.00
N PRO A 154 -21.34 -2.41 2.33
CA PRO A 154 -22.28 -3.22 3.10
C PRO A 154 -23.67 -2.57 3.13
N GLU A 155 -24.69 -3.39 3.44
CA GLU A 155 -26.07 -2.89 3.63
C GLU A 155 -26.12 -1.77 4.68
N GLY A 156 -26.71 -0.64 4.31
CA GLY A 156 -26.84 0.54 5.17
C GLY A 156 -25.63 1.48 5.17
N TRP A 157 -24.64 1.25 4.29
CA TRP A 157 -23.45 2.10 4.19
C TRP A 157 -23.78 3.58 3.92
N GLU A 158 -24.75 3.85 3.03
CA GLU A 158 -25.15 5.20 2.68
C GLU A 158 -25.84 5.96 3.84
N ASP A 159 -26.41 5.22 4.79
CA ASP A 159 -27.08 5.78 5.97
C ASP A 159 -26.14 5.91 7.17
N ASP A 160 -24.88 5.43 7.05
CA ASP A 160 -23.91 5.49 8.15
C ASP A 160 -23.43 6.92 8.39
N ASN A 161 -23.39 7.31 9.65
CA ASN A 161 -22.93 8.62 10.08
C ASN A 161 -21.86 8.46 11.15
N TYR A 162 -20.73 9.07 10.96
CA TYR A 162 -19.68 9.08 11.96
C TYR A 162 -20.10 9.88 13.21
N VAL A 163 -19.68 9.38 14.38
CA VAL A 163 -19.99 10.01 15.67
C VAL A 163 -18.85 10.95 16.07
N LEU A 164 -19.16 12.25 16.14
CA LEU A 164 -18.21 13.24 16.64
C LEU A 164 -18.22 13.31 18.17
N VAL A 165 -17.03 13.31 18.79
CA VAL A 165 -16.89 13.77 20.17
C VAL A 165 -16.91 15.29 20.21
N GLN A 166 -17.64 15.86 21.18
CA GLN A 166 -17.77 17.33 21.30
C GLN A 166 -16.47 17.99 21.76
N ASN A 167 -15.73 17.33 22.64
CA ASN A 167 -14.44 17.80 23.10
C ASN A 167 -13.38 16.74 22.84
N GLN A 168 -12.19 17.16 22.46
CA GLN A 168 -11.06 16.23 22.22
C GLN A 168 -10.70 15.41 23.47
N THR A 169 -10.92 15.97 24.67
CA THR A 169 -10.67 15.30 25.95
C THR A 169 -11.65 14.16 26.25
N ASP A 170 -12.77 14.08 25.52
CA ASP A 170 -13.76 13.00 25.68
C ASP A 170 -13.43 11.80 24.78
N ALA A 171 -12.40 11.92 23.94
CA ALA A 171 -11.93 10.85 23.09
C ALA A 171 -11.20 9.78 23.92
N SER A 172 -11.63 8.54 23.79
CA SER A 172 -10.90 7.36 24.25
C SER A 172 -10.53 6.52 23.04
N VAL A 173 -9.28 6.11 22.95
CA VAL A 173 -8.74 5.36 21.83
C VAL A 173 -8.28 3.98 22.33
N TRP A 174 -8.67 2.95 21.61
CA TRP A 174 -8.20 1.59 21.80
C TRP A 174 -7.35 1.21 20.59
N GLU A 175 -6.05 1.04 20.79
CA GLU A 175 -5.17 0.55 19.74
C GLU A 175 -5.19 -0.97 19.70
N VAL A 176 -5.30 -1.54 18.49
CA VAL A 176 -5.46 -2.99 18.34
C VAL A 176 -4.86 -3.48 17.04
N HIS A 177 -4.25 -4.67 17.07
CA HIS A 177 -3.83 -5.44 15.90
C HIS A 177 -4.96 -6.37 15.45
N VAL A 178 -5.24 -6.42 14.13
CA VAL A 178 -6.40 -7.18 13.59
C VAL A 178 -6.39 -8.64 14.05
N LYS A 179 -5.25 -9.32 13.92
CA LYS A 179 -5.15 -10.74 14.31
C LYS A 179 -5.30 -10.93 15.81
N ASP A 180 -4.62 -10.11 16.63
CA ASP A 180 -4.63 -10.22 18.09
C ASP A 180 -6.01 -9.93 18.69
N PHE A 181 -6.85 -9.16 18.00
CA PHE A 181 -8.19 -8.83 18.46
C PHE A 181 -9.05 -10.08 18.75
N SER A 182 -8.86 -11.16 18.00
CA SER A 182 -9.76 -12.30 18.05
C SER A 182 -9.13 -13.67 17.84
N TYR A 183 -7.80 -13.77 17.65
CA TYR A 183 -7.12 -15.02 17.25
C TYR A 183 -7.24 -16.13 18.29
N ASP A 184 -7.40 -15.78 19.60
CA ASP A 184 -7.57 -16.76 20.66
C ASP A 184 -8.85 -17.59 20.45
N PRO A 185 -8.79 -18.94 20.43
CA PRO A 185 -9.94 -19.82 20.32
C PRO A 185 -11.02 -19.56 21.38
N GLU A 186 -10.64 -19.04 22.54
CA GLU A 186 -11.55 -18.72 23.63
C GLU A 186 -12.21 -17.34 23.49
N SER A 187 -11.89 -16.58 22.43
CA SER A 187 -12.49 -15.25 22.14
C SER A 187 -14.00 -15.29 21.91
N GLY A 188 -14.54 -16.47 21.59
CA GLY A 188 -15.96 -16.62 21.22
C GLY A 188 -16.30 -16.17 19.79
N ILE A 189 -15.31 -15.65 19.06
CA ILE A 189 -15.42 -15.32 17.63
C ILE A 189 -15.43 -16.63 16.82
N SER A 190 -16.22 -16.66 15.75
CA SER A 190 -16.30 -17.83 14.85
C SER A 190 -14.93 -18.19 14.26
N GLU A 191 -14.68 -19.47 14.06
CA GLU A 191 -13.40 -19.94 13.50
C GLU A 191 -13.11 -19.32 12.11
N ALA A 192 -14.15 -19.08 11.31
CA ALA A 192 -14.02 -18.49 9.99
C ALA A 192 -13.48 -17.05 10.01
N ASN A 193 -13.85 -16.27 11.05
CA ASN A 193 -13.52 -14.86 11.15
C ASN A 193 -12.40 -14.56 12.17
N ARG A 194 -11.97 -15.56 12.92
CA ARG A 194 -10.96 -15.42 13.97
C ARG A 194 -9.63 -14.94 13.39
N GLY A 195 -9.10 -13.84 13.94
CA GLY A 195 -7.87 -13.21 13.47
C GLY A 195 -8.00 -12.41 12.16
N LYS A 196 -9.22 -12.22 11.65
CA LYS A 196 -9.50 -11.54 10.38
C LYS A 196 -10.35 -10.28 10.58
N TYR A 197 -10.47 -9.46 9.54
CA TYR A 197 -11.25 -8.21 9.58
C TYR A 197 -12.69 -8.42 9.99
N LEU A 198 -13.35 -9.48 9.52
CA LEU A 198 -14.74 -9.79 9.82
C LEU A 198 -15.00 -10.11 11.29
N ALA A 199 -13.96 -10.37 12.10
CA ALA A 199 -14.11 -10.50 13.55
C ALA A 199 -14.68 -9.24 14.22
N PHE A 200 -14.42 -8.07 13.65
CA PHE A 200 -14.96 -6.79 14.14
C PHE A 200 -16.47 -6.63 13.89
N THR A 201 -17.08 -7.44 13.04
CA THR A 201 -18.51 -7.41 12.74
C THR A 201 -19.33 -8.37 13.59
N GLU A 202 -18.69 -9.33 14.27
CA GLU A 202 -19.40 -10.29 15.12
C GLU A 202 -19.84 -9.65 16.45
N THR A 203 -21.09 -9.90 16.81
CA THR A 203 -21.71 -9.43 18.05
C THR A 203 -22.19 -10.59 18.91
N GLY A 204 -22.48 -10.33 20.20
CA GLY A 204 -22.92 -11.37 21.14
C GLY A 204 -21.82 -12.34 21.58
N THR A 205 -20.57 -12.06 21.23
CA THR A 205 -19.43 -12.91 21.57
C THR A 205 -19.02 -12.79 23.02
N THR A 206 -18.64 -13.92 23.63
CA THR A 206 -18.23 -13.97 25.02
C THR A 206 -17.07 -14.92 25.22
N TYR A 207 -16.24 -14.67 26.24
CA TYR A 207 -15.14 -15.54 26.62
C TYR A 207 -15.63 -16.98 26.81
N LYS A 208 -14.98 -17.92 26.15
CA LYS A 208 -15.35 -19.36 26.11
C LYS A 208 -16.79 -19.63 25.65
N SER A 209 -17.45 -18.67 25.04
CA SER A 209 -18.87 -18.76 24.66
C SER A 209 -19.82 -19.07 25.86
N GLU A 210 -19.43 -18.68 27.08
CA GLU A 210 -20.18 -18.96 28.31
C GLU A 210 -21.28 -17.92 28.62
N GLY A 211 -21.41 -16.86 27.79
CA GLY A 211 -22.41 -15.80 27.98
C GLY A 211 -22.14 -14.85 29.16
N LYS A 212 -20.94 -14.92 29.76
CA LYS A 212 -20.65 -14.18 31.00
C LYS A 212 -19.81 -12.93 30.77
N TYR A 213 -18.71 -13.03 30.05
CA TYR A 213 -17.80 -11.92 29.82
C TYR A 213 -17.76 -11.61 28.31
N LYS A 214 -18.14 -10.41 27.94
CA LYS A 214 -18.13 -9.95 26.56
C LYS A 214 -16.71 -9.92 25.98
N THR A 215 -16.62 -10.21 24.72
CA THR A 215 -15.41 -10.12 23.91
C THR A 215 -15.70 -9.33 22.63
N GLY A 216 -14.71 -9.14 21.80
CA GLY A 216 -14.89 -8.50 20.51
C GLY A 216 -15.45 -7.07 20.62
N ILE A 217 -16.21 -6.67 19.62
CA ILE A 217 -16.76 -5.31 19.53
C ILE A 217 -17.70 -4.96 20.70
N ASP A 218 -18.42 -5.95 21.24
CA ASP A 218 -19.33 -5.73 22.35
C ASP A 218 -18.60 -5.41 23.67
N TYR A 219 -17.38 -5.91 23.84
CA TYR A 219 -16.52 -5.51 24.95
C TYR A 219 -16.08 -4.06 24.82
N LEU A 220 -15.67 -3.64 23.61
CA LEU A 220 -15.26 -2.25 23.37
C LEU A 220 -16.42 -1.26 23.59
N LYS A 221 -17.62 -1.65 23.17
CA LYS A 221 -18.86 -0.86 23.45
C LYS A 221 -19.14 -0.74 24.94
N GLU A 222 -19.03 -1.85 25.69
CA GLU A 222 -19.23 -1.85 27.16
C GLU A 222 -18.18 -1.01 27.87
N LEU A 223 -16.92 -1.06 27.40
CA LEU A 223 -15.81 -0.24 27.92
C LEU A 223 -16.01 1.26 27.63
N GLY A 224 -16.85 1.60 26.66
CA GLY A 224 -17.13 2.98 26.26
C GLY A 224 -16.08 3.62 25.38
N VAL A 225 -15.28 2.81 24.69
CA VAL A 225 -14.29 3.25 23.70
C VAL A 225 -14.98 4.03 22.59
N LYS A 226 -14.41 5.17 22.20
CA LYS A 226 -14.93 6.04 21.14
C LYS A 226 -14.28 5.79 19.79
N TYR A 227 -13.00 5.46 19.79
CA TYR A 227 -12.22 5.21 18.58
C TYR A 227 -11.43 3.92 18.71
N VAL A 228 -11.47 3.09 17.67
CA VAL A 228 -10.57 1.95 17.51
C VAL A 228 -9.48 2.37 16.56
N HIS A 229 -8.23 2.38 17.04
CA HIS A 229 -7.05 2.64 16.22
C HIS A 229 -6.47 1.28 15.83
N ILE A 230 -6.72 0.88 14.59
CA ILE A 230 -6.20 -0.37 14.06
C ILE A 230 -4.74 -0.17 13.66
N ASN A 231 -3.83 -1.06 14.12
CA ASN A 231 -2.46 -1.14 13.65
C ASN A 231 -2.44 -1.27 12.12
N PRO A 232 -1.35 -0.90 11.42
CA PRO A 232 -1.34 -0.93 9.96
C PRO A 232 -1.90 -2.25 9.43
N PHE A 233 -2.88 -2.15 8.55
CA PHE A 233 -3.66 -3.29 8.02
C PHE A 233 -3.65 -3.32 6.49
N TYR A 234 -2.78 -2.52 5.88
CA TYR A 234 -2.52 -2.57 4.45
C TYR A 234 -1.84 -3.88 4.07
N ASP A 235 -1.97 -4.24 2.80
CA ASP A 235 -1.23 -5.36 2.23
C ASP A 235 0.27 -5.27 2.59
N PHE A 236 0.80 -6.29 3.25
CA PHE A 236 2.15 -6.31 3.82
C PHE A 236 3.05 -7.33 3.13
N GLY A 237 4.36 -7.04 3.12
CA GLY A 237 5.32 -7.76 2.31
C GLY A 237 5.92 -9.04 2.90
N SER A 238 5.79 -9.27 4.22
CA SER A 238 6.52 -10.33 4.91
C SER A 238 5.69 -11.58 5.26
N ILE A 239 4.45 -11.64 4.80
CA ILE A 239 3.59 -12.82 4.93
C ILE A 239 3.39 -13.45 3.55
N ASP A 240 3.45 -14.77 3.49
CA ASP A 240 2.97 -15.52 2.35
C ASP A 240 1.49 -15.89 2.59
N GLU A 241 0.60 -15.22 1.90
CA GLU A 241 -0.86 -15.41 2.02
C GLU A 241 -1.33 -16.79 1.55
N THR A 242 -0.49 -17.52 0.80
CA THR A 242 -0.74 -18.91 0.43
C THR A 242 -0.31 -19.91 1.52
N GLY A 243 0.40 -19.42 2.54
CA GLY A 243 0.88 -20.22 3.65
C GLY A 243 -0.17 -20.49 4.71
N ASP A 244 0.27 -21.01 5.85
CA ASP A 244 -0.62 -21.22 7.00
C ASP A 244 -0.92 -19.90 7.73
N ASP A 245 -2.04 -19.84 8.42
CA ASP A 245 -2.50 -18.64 9.14
C ASP A 245 -1.81 -18.43 10.50
N THR A 246 -0.77 -19.22 10.83
CA THR A 246 0.03 -19.02 12.04
C THR A 246 1.08 -17.91 11.88
N GLN A 247 1.37 -17.51 10.65
CA GLN A 247 2.27 -16.41 10.37
C GLN A 247 1.78 -15.11 11.03
N PHE A 248 2.72 -14.33 11.56
CA PHE A 248 2.42 -13.08 12.26
C PHE A 248 3.18 -11.90 11.66
N ASN A 249 2.49 -10.79 11.47
CA ASN A 249 3.06 -9.53 11.03
C ASN A 249 2.42 -8.37 11.84
N TRP A 250 3.21 -7.39 12.21
CA TRP A 250 2.74 -6.19 12.90
C TRP A 250 2.03 -5.18 11.98
N GLY A 251 2.10 -5.37 10.66
CA GLY A 251 1.53 -4.46 9.65
C GLY A 251 2.42 -3.28 9.28
N TYR A 252 3.67 -3.19 9.81
CA TYR A 252 4.55 -2.04 9.58
C TYR A 252 5.51 -2.21 8.39
N ASP A 253 5.24 -3.14 7.49
CA ASP A 253 5.97 -3.36 6.24
C ASP A 253 5.01 -3.39 5.03
N PRO A 254 4.20 -2.34 4.81
CA PRO A 254 3.24 -2.34 3.73
C PRO A 254 3.93 -2.47 2.37
N LYS A 255 3.43 -3.39 1.54
CA LYS A 255 3.81 -3.59 0.15
C LYS A 255 2.98 -2.70 -0.76
N ASN A 256 1.67 -2.69 -0.55
CA ASN A 256 0.73 -1.85 -1.27
C ASN A 256 -0.04 -0.98 -0.27
N TYR A 257 0.22 0.34 -0.30
CA TYR A 257 -0.44 1.29 0.59
C TYR A 257 -1.90 1.50 0.21
N ASN A 258 -2.77 1.72 1.21
CA ASN A 258 -4.21 1.97 1.07
C ASN A 258 -4.99 0.78 0.46
N VAL A 259 -4.43 -0.41 0.49
CA VAL A 259 -5.07 -1.65 0.08
C VAL A 259 -5.07 -2.58 1.30
N PRO A 260 -6.23 -2.95 1.84
CA PRO A 260 -6.34 -3.91 2.95
C PRO A 260 -6.16 -5.34 2.50
#